data_843fdac0860229894d53e75e1a92484d
#
_entry.id   843fdac0860229894d53e75e1a92484d
#
_cell.length_a   1.000
_cell.length_b   1.000
_cell.length_c   1.000
_cell.angle_alpha   90.00
_cell.angle_beta   90.00
_cell.angle_gamma   90.00
#
_symmetry.space_group_name_H-M   'P 1'
#
loop_
_entity.id
_entity.type
_entity.pdbx_description
1 polymer ?
#
loop_
_entity_poly.entity_id
_entity_poly.type
_entity_poly.pdbx_seq_one_letter_code
_entity_poly.pdbx_strand_id
1 'polypeptide(L)'
;MALLDMCISAGISCAAAHVNYHHRPEAEEEEAWVRSFCAANGIACYVKNDPFEWTGNFEAAARQYRYAFFARVVNEHGFSGVLTAHHMDDLLETYFMQEEKGIIPETWGLKEERMIEGVLVCRPLLDKTKAELEDYCRQKQIRTFHDVTNDDCSLQRNRIRHEIIDTMSMADRQLVLREIAAKNAVLQERRCRVNAWVKEAGLKLPLYRNWGEEERLMALRNELAAHGITRSRRGLQEIDAVLLRHDDPLIPLGDAVLTVHDSLICVMETPEPYAVTVKNPEQLQAISSSDFRIEAGVPGVNAVTVTDDDWPLTVRSPKDGDKIAMRFGHKSVHRFFIDRKIPRYDRMVWPVVVNCRNEIILVPGLGCDKGHYSICPSFSVLQLSRYNCR
;
A
#
# COMPACT_ATOMS: atom_id res chain seq x y z
N MET A 1 -25.13 -11.78 -20.30
CA MET A 1 -26.20 -12.82 -20.35
C MET A 1 -25.64 -14.19 -20.73
N ALA A 2 -24.72 -14.32 -21.74
CA ALA A 2 -24.12 -15.63 -22.10
C ALA A 2 -23.55 -16.39 -20.89
N LEU A 3 -22.71 -15.77 -20.04
CA LEU A 3 -22.14 -16.41 -18.85
C LEU A 3 -23.24 -16.97 -17.92
N LEU A 4 -24.29 -16.20 -17.66
CA LEU A 4 -25.40 -16.63 -16.79
C LEU A 4 -26.10 -17.85 -17.32
N ASP A 5 -26.44 -17.86 -18.63
CA ASP A 5 -27.06 -19.01 -19.29
C ASP A 5 -26.15 -20.26 -19.32
N MET A 6 -24.83 -20.05 -19.53
CA MET A 6 -23.85 -21.14 -19.45
C MET A 6 -23.77 -21.74 -18.03
N CYS A 7 -23.81 -20.91 -16.98
CA CYS A 7 -23.83 -21.40 -15.59
C CYS A 7 -25.11 -22.25 -15.33
N ILE A 8 -26.28 -21.76 -15.77
CA ILE A 8 -27.53 -22.46 -15.61
C ILE A 8 -27.49 -23.81 -16.38
N SER A 9 -27.04 -23.76 -17.63
CA SER A 9 -26.94 -24.96 -18.49
C SER A 9 -25.95 -26.00 -17.92
N ALA A 10 -24.92 -25.55 -17.22
CA ALA A 10 -23.96 -26.42 -16.55
C ALA A 10 -24.41 -26.89 -15.15
N GLY A 11 -25.61 -26.51 -14.70
CA GLY A 11 -26.11 -26.86 -13.36
C GLY A 11 -25.37 -26.21 -12.20
N ILE A 12 -24.68 -25.10 -12.45
CA ILE A 12 -23.96 -24.35 -11.40
C ILE A 12 -24.98 -23.57 -10.58
N SER A 13 -24.98 -23.77 -9.26
CA SER A 13 -25.79 -22.98 -8.34
C SER A 13 -25.30 -21.55 -8.36
N CYS A 14 -26.06 -20.63 -8.90
CA CYS A 14 -25.69 -19.22 -9.07
C CYS A 14 -26.88 -18.28 -8.87
N ALA A 15 -26.55 -17.00 -8.71
CA ALA A 15 -27.47 -15.88 -8.70
C ALA A 15 -26.93 -14.76 -9.60
N ALA A 16 -27.79 -13.85 -10.04
CA ALA A 16 -27.37 -12.66 -10.75
C ALA A 16 -27.25 -11.47 -9.77
N ALA A 17 -26.20 -10.66 -9.93
CA ALA A 17 -26.05 -9.38 -9.25
C ALA A 17 -25.94 -8.27 -10.32
N HIS A 18 -26.91 -7.38 -10.36
CA HIS A 18 -27.04 -6.30 -11.34
C HIS A 18 -26.94 -4.92 -10.64
N VAL A 19 -26.21 -3.99 -11.27
CA VAL A 19 -26.13 -2.61 -10.80
C VAL A 19 -26.67 -1.69 -11.87
N ASN A 20 -27.74 -0.98 -11.55
CA ASN A 20 -28.28 0.08 -12.38
C ASN A 20 -27.78 1.43 -11.86
N TYR A 21 -27.04 2.16 -12.71
CA TYR A 21 -26.49 3.47 -12.37
C TYR A 21 -27.41 4.63 -12.77
N HIS A 22 -28.56 4.33 -13.41
CA HIS A 22 -29.50 5.34 -13.98
C HIS A 22 -28.81 6.35 -14.90
N HIS A 23 -27.71 5.95 -15.52
CA HIS A 23 -26.92 6.85 -16.37
C HIS A 23 -27.41 6.91 -17.82
N ARG A 24 -28.20 5.94 -18.23
CA ARG A 24 -28.72 5.79 -19.58
C ARG A 24 -30.21 5.43 -19.55
N PRO A 25 -31.02 5.89 -20.56
CA PRO A 25 -32.43 5.52 -20.63
C PRO A 25 -32.67 4.00 -20.71
N GLU A 26 -31.76 3.26 -21.39
CA GLU A 26 -31.84 1.83 -21.59
C GLU A 26 -31.57 1.02 -20.32
N ALA A 27 -30.97 1.60 -19.28
CA ALA A 27 -30.61 0.92 -18.06
C ALA A 27 -31.80 0.28 -17.33
N GLU A 28 -32.97 0.93 -17.39
CA GLU A 28 -34.22 0.40 -16.82
C GLU A 28 -34.71 -0.85 -17.58
N GLU A 29 -34.60 -0.84 -18.91
CA GLU A 29 -34.98 -1.97 -19.74
C GLU A 29 -34.02 -3.15 -19.57
N GLU A 30 -32.72 -2.86 -19.43
CA GLU A 30 -31.69 -3.85 -19.12
C GLU A 30 -31.95 -4.51 -17.75
N GLU A 31 -32.27 -3.75 -16.71
CA GLU A 31 -32.62 -4.28 -15.39
C GLU A 31 -33.87 -5.17 -15.47
N ALA A 32 -34.94 -4.67 -16.10
CA ALA A 32 -36.18 -5.43 -16.25
C ALA A 32 -35.96 -6.77 -16.99
N TRP A 33 -35.13 -6.75 -18.03
CA TRP A 33 -34.76 -7.95 -18.77
C TRP A 33 -33.97 -8.94 -17.89
N VAL A 34 -32.96 -8.50 -17.15
CA VAL A 34 -32.19 -9.38 -16.25
C VAL A 34 -33.09 -10.01 -15.20
N ARG A 35 -33.96 -9.23 -14.56
CA ARG A 35 -34.95 -9.75 -13.59
C ARG A 35 -35.87 -10.80 -14.20
N SER A 36 -36.41 -10.52 -15.40
CA SER A 36 -37.30 -11.45 -16.13
C SER A 36 -36.58 -12.75 -16.47
N PHE A 37 -35.37 -12.67 -16.99
CA PHE A 37 -34.57 -13.85 -17.31
C PHE A 37 -34.26 -14.69 -16.07
N CYS A 38 -33.88 -14.07 -14.96
CA CYS A 38 -33.63 -14.76 -13.70
C CYS A 38 -34.91 -15.48 -13.20
N ALA A 39 -36.05 -14.80 -13.20
CA ALA A 39 -37.32 -15.34 -12.77
C ALA A 39 -37.75 -16.55 -13.64
N ALA A 40 -37.58 -16.45 -14.96
CA ALA A 40 -37.90 -17.55 -15.89
C ALA A 40 -37.02 -18.79 -15.66
N ASN A 41 -35.82 -18.62 -15.14
CA ASN A 41 -34.86 -19.71 -14.86
C ASN A 41 -34.81 -20.12 -13.37
N GLY A 42 -35.65 -19.55 -12.51
CA GLY A 42 -35.71 -19.88 -11.08
C GLY A 42 -34.46 -19.50 -10.27
N ILE A 43 -33.71 -18.50 -10.72
CA ILE A 43 -32.49 -17.99 -10.01
C ILE A 43 -32.74 -16.65 -9.34
N ALA A 44 -32.08 -16.43 -8.20
CA ALA A 44 -32.16 -15.17 -7.48
C ALA A 44 -31.51 -14.05 -8.29
N CYS A 45 -32.10 -12.86 -8.23
CA CYS A 45 -31.56 -11.64 -8.85
C CYS A 45 -31.45 -10.52 -7.81
N TYR A 46 -30.24 -10.16 -7.46
CA TYR A 46 -29.95 -9.05 -6.55
C TYR A 46 -29.67 -7.80 -7.39
N VAL A 47 -30.38 -6.73 -7.11
CA VAL A 47 -30.24 -5.48 -7.87
C VAL A 47 -29.94 -4.34 -6.93
N LYS A 48 -28.95 -3.55 -7.34
CA LYS A 48 -28.63 -2.26 -6.71
C LYS A 48 -28.98 -1.15 -7.71
N ASN A 49 -29.96 -0.36 -7.33
CA ASN A 49 -30.49 0.73 -8.14
C ASN A 49 -30.71 2.02 -7.34
N ASP A 50 -29.99 2.18 -6.21
CA ASP A 50 -29.99 3.43 -5.47
C ASP A 50 -29.29 4.53 -6.29
N PRO A 51 -29.65 5.82 -6.08
CA PRO A 51 -28.94 6.93 -6.70
C PRO A 51 -27.44 6.81 -6.50
N PHE A 52 -26.69 6.94 -7.60
CA PHE A 52 -25.23 6.86 -7.59
C PHE A 52 -24.65 8.25 -7.84
N GLU A 53 -24.06 8.82 -6.79
CA GLU A 53 -23.34 10.09 -6.86
C GLU A 53 -21.83 9.81 -6.91
N TRP A 54 -21.10 10.52 -7.76
CA TRP A 54 -19.65 10.38 -7.88
C TRP A 54 -18.95 11.72 -8.04
N THR A 55 -17.66 11.74 -7.64
CA THR A 55 -16.75 12.84 -7.90
C THR A 55 -15.54 12.31 -8.67
N GLY A 56 -15.06 13.06 -9.66
CA GLY A 56 -13.91 12.65 -10.47
C GLY A 56 -14.24 11.63 -11.57
N ASN A 57 -13.44 10.59 -11.70
CA ASN A 57 -13.59 9.59 -12.76
C ASN A 57 -14.77 8.65 -12.50
N PHE A 58 -15.81 8.75 -13.34
CA PHE A 58 -17.02 7.91 -13.28
C PHE A 58 -16.70 6.42 -13.31
N GLU A 59 -15.85 5.96 -14.23
CA GLU A 59 -15.55 4.56 -14.43
C GLU A 59 -14.92 3.92 -13.19
N ALA A 60 -13.98 4.64 -12.55
CA ALA A 60 -13.34 4.20 -11.31
C ALA A 60 -14.34 4.13 -10.15
N ALA A 61 -15.18 5.16 -9.99
CA ALA A 61 -16.19 5.21 -8.94
C ALA A 61 -17.27 4.14 -9.14
N ALA A 62 -17.78 3.97 -10.36
CA ALA A 62 -18.75 2.95 -10.72
C ALA A 62 -18.19 1.52 -10.49
N ARG A 63 -16.90 1.32 -10.78
CA ARG A 63 -16.23 0.05 -10.50
C ARG A 63 -16.20 -0.24 -9.01
N GLN A 64 -15.79 0.70 -8.17
CA GLN A 64 -15.73 0.55 -6.72
C GLN A 64 -17.14 0.25 -6.15
N TYR A 65 -18.13 1.02 -6.54
CA TYR A 65 -19.53 0.85 -6.14
C TYR A 65 -20.06 -0.56 -6.49
N ARG A 66 -19.79 -1.04 -7.70
CA ARG A 66 -20.18 -2.35 -8.17
C ARG A 66 -19.55 -3.48 -7.36
N TYR A 67 -18.22 -3.43 -7.13
CA TYR A 67 -17.55 -4.49 -6.38
C TYR A 67 -17.89 -4.46 -4.89
N ALA A 68 -18.15 -3.30 -4.29
CA ALA A 68 -18.66 -3.21 -2.92
C ALA A 68 -20.05 -3.87 -2.80
N PHE A 69 -20.93 -3.68 -3.80
CA PHE A 69 -22.22 -4.38 -3.85
C PHE A 69 -22.05 -5.88 -4.01
N PHE A 70 -21.19 -6.33 -4.91
CA PHE A 70 -20.92 -7.75 -5.09
C PHE A 70 -20.38 -8.39 -3.81
N ALA A 71 -19.45 -7.72 -3.10
CA ALA A 71 -18.93 -8.18 -1.82
C ALA A 71 -20.04 -8.35 -0.78
N ARG A 72 -20.97 -7.41 -0.69
CA ARG A 72 -22.12 -7.50 0.19
C ARG A 72 -22.99 -8.71 -0.13
N VAL A 73 -23.37 -8.91 -1.42
CA VAL A 73 -24.21 -10.04 -1.85
C VAL A 73 -23.51 -11.37 -1.55
N VAL A 74 -22.21 -11.49 -1.83
CA VAL A 74 -21.44 -12.70 -1.55
C VAL A 74 -21.46 -13.04 -0.06
N ASN A 75 -21.22 -12.05 0.81
CA ASN A 75 -21.15 -12.26 2.25
C ASN A 75 -22.53 -12.55 2.87
N GLU A 76 -23.57 -11.82 2.46
CA GLU A 76 -24.93 -11.96 3.01
C GLU A 76 -25.60 -13.30 2.63
N HIS A 77 -25.26 -13.83 1.46
CA HIS A 77 -25.90 -15.03 0.93
C HIS A 77 -24.98 -16.26 0.85
N GLY A 78 -23.74 -16.14 1.32
CA GLY A 78 -22.81 -17.27 1.43
C GLY A 78 -22.29 -17.79 0.09
N PHE A 79 -22.17 -16.94 -0.94
CA PHE A 79 -21.56 -17.35 -2.22
C PHE A 79 -20.04 -17.47 -2.09
N SER A 80 -19.42 -18.34 -2.89
CA SER A 80 -17.96 -18.56 -2.90
C SER A 80 -17.20 -17.44 -3.62
N GLY A 81 -17.87 -16.64 -4.46
CA GLY A 81 -17.25 -15.57 -5.24
C GLY A 81 -18.16 -15.03 -6.33
N VAL A 82 -17.57 -14.24 -7.23
CA VAL A 82 -18.27 -13.57 -8.32
C VAL A 82 -17.69 -14.02 -9.66
N LEU A 83 -18.54 -14.43 -10.58
CA LEU A 83 -18.19 -14.67 -11.97
C LEU A 83 -18.43 -13.40 -12.78
N THR A 84 -17.48 -13.00 -13.61
CA THR A 84 -17.62 -11.85 -14.51
C THR A 84 -17.39 -12.27 -15.95
N ALA A 85 -18.15 -11.68 -16.87
CA ALA A 85 -18.14 -12.02 -18.29
C ALA A 85 -17.02 -11.35 -19.08
N HIS A 86 -15.86 -11.07 -18.43
CA HIS A 86 -14.67 -10.63 -19.17
C HIS A 86 -14.22 -11.74 -20.12
N HIS A 87 -13.89 -11.37 -21.34
CA HIS A 87 -13.56 -12.28 -22.43
C HIS A 87 -12.17 -11.97 -23.01
N MET A 88 -11.77 -12.71 -24.05
CA MET A 88 -10.46 -12.59 -24.71
C MET A 88 -10.17 -11.14 -25.14
N ASP A 89 -11.15 -10.45 -25.72
CA ASP A 89 -10.94 -9.09 -26.20
C ASP A 89 -10.64 -8.12 -25.04
N ASP A 90 -11.29 -8.27 -23.87
CA ASP A 90 -10.99 -7.50 -22.68
C ASP A 90 -9.57 -7.75 -22.14
N LEU A 91 -9.10 -9.00 -22.26
CA LEU A 91 -7.73 -9.39 -21.89
C LEU A 91 -6.72 -8.70 -22.79
N LEU A 92 -6.95 -8.73 -24.12
CA LEU A 92 -6.10 -8.10 -25.12
C LEU A 92 -6.13 -6.57 -25.00
N GLU A 93 -7.32 -5.94 -24.80
CA GLU A 93 -7.43 -4.51 -24.54
C GLU A 93 -6.59 -4.10 -23.35
N THR A 94 -6.71 -4.84 -22.23
CA THR A 94 -5.94 -4.56 -21.03
C THR A 94 -4.44 -4.68 -21.28
N TYR A 95 -4.00 -5.68 -22.02
CA TYR A 95 -2.61 -5.88 -22.41
C TYR A 95 -2.06 -4.70 -23.21
N PHE A 96 -2.73 -4.30 -24.29
CA PHE A 96 -2.30 -3.18 -25.12
C PHE A 96 -2.32 -1.85 -24.36
N MET A 97 -3.30 -1.61 -23.48
CA MET A 97 -3.30 -0.44 -22.60
C MET A 97 -2.09 -0.42 -21.64
N GLN A 98 -1.66 -1.59 -21.16
CA GLN A 98 -0.48 -1.71 -20.29
C GLN A 98 0.81 -1.45 -21.07
N GLU A 99 0.92 -1.96 -22.30
CA GLU A 99 2.06 -1.71 -23.20
C GLU A 99 2.20 -0.22 -23.54
N GLU A 100 1.10 0.44 -23.94
CA GLU A 100 1.13 1.88 -24.26
C GLU A 100 1.55 2.74 -23.05
N LYS A 101 1.17 2.35 -21.85
CA LYS A 101 1.58 3.05 -20.63
C LYS A 101 3.04 2.83 -20.24
N GLY A 102 3.74 1.90 -20.89
CA GLY A 102 5.14 1.56 -20.60
C GLY A 102 5.38 1.14 -19.16
N ILE A 103 4.38 0.55 -18.50
CA ILE A 103 4.48 0.09 -17.11
C ILE A 103 4.69 -1.41 -17.06
N ILE A 104 5.39 -1.90 -16.03
CA ILE A 104 5.39 -3.33 -15.70
C ILE A 104 4.25 -3.57 -14.71
N PRO A 105 3.15 -4.21 -15.16
CA PRO A 105 1.99 -4.45 -14.30
C PRO A 105 2.25 -5.60 -13.32
N GLU A 106 1.32 -5.80 -12.40
CA GLU A 106 1.30 -7.01 -11.56
C GLU A 106 1.10 -8.28 -12.40
N THR A 107 0.34 -8.19 -13.49
CA THR A 107 0.14 -9.22 -14.49
C THR A 107 -0.18 -8.55 -15.82
N TRP A 108 0.34 -9.07 -16.90
CA TRP A 108 -0.02 -8.67 -18.24
C TRP A 108 -1.40 -9.22 -18.60
N GLY A 109 -2.26 -8.37 -19.15
CA GLY A 109 -3.66 -8.68 -19.41
C GLY A 109 -4.50 -8.82 -18.14
N LEU A 110 -5.44 -9.74 -18.13
CA LEU A 110 -6.35 -10.04 -17.03
C LEU A 110 -6.01 -11.40 -16.38
N LYS A 111 -6.06 -11.47 -15.05
CA LYS A 111 -5.98 -12.74 -14.31
C LYS A 111 -7.33 -13.48 -14.42
N GLU A 112 -7.30 -14.80 -14.52
CA GLU A 112 -8.50 -15.64 -14.41
C GLU A 112 -9.19 -15.43 -13.06
N GLU A 113 -8.40 -15.33 -11.99
CA GLU A 113 -8.90 -15.10 -10.64
C GLU A 113 -8.18 -13.93 -9.96
N ARG A 114 -8.93 -13.13 -9.19
CA ARG A 114 -8.39 -12.03 -8.42
C ARG A 114 -9.29 -11.71 -7.23
N MET A 115 -8.67 -11.43 -6.07
CA MET A 115 -9.36 -10.81 -4.95
C MET A 115 -9.60 -9.32 -5.25
N ILE A 116 -10.84 -8.86 -5.14
CA ILE A 116 -11.25 -7.46 -5.32
C ILE A 116 -12.25 -7.15 -4.20
N GLU A 117 -12.00 -6.11 -3.42
CA GLU A 117 -12.85 -5.72 -2.26
C GLU A 117 -13.17 -6.93 -1.34
N GLY A 118 -12.17 -7.79 -1.10
CA GLY A 118 -12.33 -8.97 -0.24
C GLY A 118 -13.10 -10.14 -0.86
N VAL A 119 -13.48 -10.09 -2.14
CA VAL A 119 -14.23 -11.14 -2.83
C VAL A 119 -13.41 -11.75 -3.96
N LEU A 120 -13.48 -13.08 -4.08
CA LEU A 120 -12.88 -13.79 -5.21
C LEU A 120 -13.71 -13.51 -6.49
N VAL A 121 -13.03 -12.93 -7.48
CA VAL A 121 -13.61 -12.65 -8.81
C VAL A 121 -12.96 -13.57 -9.82
N CYS A 122 -13.76 -14.43 -10.46
CA CYS A 122 -13.33 -15.35 -11.51
C CYS A 122 -13.82 -14.90 -12.89
N ARG A 123 -13.03 -15.16 -13.93
CA ARG A 123 -13.29 -14.79 -15.33
C ARG A 123 -13.21 -16.02 -16.23
N PRO A 124 -14.25 -16.84 -16.28
CA PRO A 124 -14.21 -18.12 -16.98
C PRO A 124 -14.25 -18.02 -18.51
N LEU A 125 -14.44 -16.81 -19.07
CA LEU A 125 -14.59 -16.60 -20.51
C LEU A 125 -13.38 -15.94 -21.17
N LEU A 126 -12.22 -15.91 -20.52
CA LEU A 126 -11.01 -15.28 -21.07
C LEU A 126 -10.45 -16.01 -22.31
N ASP A 127 -10.86 -17.24 -22.56
CA ASP A 127 -10.55 -18.02 -23.76
C ASP A 127 -11.53 -17.82 -24.92
N LYS A 128 -12.64 -17.09 -24.70
CA LYS A 128 -13.70 -16.83 -25.70
C LYS A 128 -13.56 -15.41 -26.24
N THR A 129 -13.82 -15.27 -27.54
CA THR A 129 -13.93 -13.96 -28.19
C THR A 129 -15.34 -13.36 -27.95
N LYS A 130 -15.45 -12.04 -28.09
CA LYS A 130 -16.76 -11.36 -28.09
C LYS A 130 -17.71 -11.94 -29.14
N ALA A 131 -17.20 -12.18 -30.36
CA ALA A 131 -17.97 -12.74 -31.47
C ALA A 131 -18.55 -14.12 -31.13
N GLU A 132 -17.77 -15.02 -30.52
CA GLU A 132 -18.25 -16.33 -30.08
C GLU A 132 -19.37 -16.22 -29.04
N LEU A 133 -19.28 -15.26 -28.11
CA LEU A 133 -20.31 -15.02 -27.10
C LEU A 133 -21.59 -14.41 -27.70
N GLU A 134 -21.46 -13.54 -28.67
CA GLU A 134 -22.59 -12.96 -29.42
C GLU A 134 -23.30 -14.06 -30.24
N ASP A 135 -22.53 -14.93 -30.88
CA ASP A 135 -23.08 -16.09 -31.62
C ASP A 135 -23.79 -17.06 -30.68
N TYR A 136 -23.23 -17.33 -29.50
CA TYR A 136 -23.89 -18.12 -28.47
C TYR A 136 -25.23 -17.52 -28.08
N CYS A 137 -25.28 -16.22 -27.77
CA CYS A 137 -26.54 -15.55 -27.43
C CYS A 137 -27.56 -15.63 -28.57
N ARG A 138 -27.11 -15.48 -29.82
CA ARG A 138 -27.98 -15.57 -31.02
C ARG A 138 -28.56 -16.97 -31.16
N GLN A 139 -27.76 -18.03 -31.04
CA GLN A 139 -28.19 -19.41 -31.09
C GLN A 139 -29.19 -19.77 -29.98
N LYS A 140 -29.00 -19.23 -28.80
CA LYS A 140 -29.85 -19.41 -27.62
C LYS A 140 -31.04 -18.46 -27.57
N GLN A 141 -31.18 -17.55 -28.56
CA GLN A 141 -32.22 -16.52 -28.61
C GLN A 141 -32.24 -15.63 -27.36
N ILE A 142 -31.04 -15.39 -26.75
CA ILE A 142 -30.87 -14.52 -25.60
C ILE A 142 -30.73 -13.09 -26.11
N ARG A 143 -31.60 -12.19 -25.66
CA ARG A 143 -31.50 -10.77 -25.98
C ARG A 143 -30.24 -10.17 -25.42
N THR A 144 -29.52 -9.40 -26.23
CA THR A 144 -28.35 -8.61 -25.85
C THR A 144 -28.66 -7.13 -26.06
N PHE A 145 -28.03 -6.28 -25.25
CA PHE A 145 -28.13 -4.83 -25.37
C PHE A 145 -26.78 -4.28 -25.85
N HIS A 146 -26.85 -3.31 -26.74
CA HIS A 146 -25.66 -2.61 -27.22
C HIS A 146 -25.48 -1.34 -26.41
N ASP A 147 -24.29 -1.18 -25.81
CA ASP A 147 -23.93 0.02 -25.09
C ASP A 147 -23.30 1.03 -26.06
N VAL A 148 -24.02 2.08 -26.37
CA VAL A 148 -23.59 3.15 -27.29
C VAL A 148 -22.29 3.82 -26.83
N THR A 149 -21.97 3.82 -25.53
CA THR A 149 -20.71 4.39 -25.02
C THR A 149 -19.48 3.59 -25.46
N ASN A 150 -19.66 2.36 -25.94
CA ASN A 150 -18.57 1.56 -26.51
C ASN A 150 -18.10 2.08 -27.89
N ASP A 151 -18.89 2.93 -28.55
CA ASP A 151 -18.56 3.48 -29.86
C ASP A 151 -17.73 4.76 -29.77
N ASP A 152 -17.52 5.32 -28.56
CA ASP A 152 -16.74 6.53 -28.33
C ASP A 152 -15.23 6.24 -28.37
N CYS A 153 -14.61 6.42 -29.54
CA CYS A 153 -13.17 6.23 -29.76
C CYS A 153 -12.27 7.27 -29.04
N SER A 154 -12.83 8.29 -28.38
CA SER A 154 -12.05 9.19 -27.54
C SER A 154 -11.49 8.48 -26.29
N LEU A 155 -12.13 7.40 -25.87
CA LEU A 155 -11.66 6.55 -24.79
C LEU A 155 -10.56 5.60 -25.28
N GLN A 156 -9.41 5.58 -24.63
CA GLN A 156 -8.25 4.75 -24.98
C GLN A 156 -8.64 3.27 -25.22
N ARG A 157 -9.52 2.73 -24.38
CA ARG A 157 -9.98 1.34 -24.48
C ARG A 157 -10.74 1.07 -25.77
N ASN A 158 -11.67 1.93 -26.13
CA ASN A 158 -12.47 1.78 -27.34
C ASN A 158 -11.60 1.95 -28.60
N ARG A 159 -10.64 2.91 -28.58
CA ARG A 159 -9.65 3.06 -29.65
C ARG A 159 -8.86 1.77 -29.88
N ILE A 160 -8.29 1.17 -28.83
CA ILE A 160 -7.55 -0.10 -28.93
C ILE A 160 -8.45 -1.19 -29.48
N ARG A 161 -9.71 -1.27 -29.05
CA ARG A 161 -10.68 -2.24 -29.56
C ARG A 161 -10.83 -2.09 -31.07
N HIS A 162 -11.21 -0.91 -31.55
CA HIS A 162 -11.52 -0.71 -32.95
C HIS A 162 -10.30 -0.70 -33.87
N GLU A 163 -9.20 -0.07 -33.46
CA GLU A 163 -8.03 0.06 -34.32
C GLU A 163 -7.14 -1.19 -34.33
N ILE A 164 -7.13 -1.98 -33.24
CA ILE A 164 -6.24 -3.11 -33.09
C ILE A 164 -7.03 -4.42 -33.05
N ILE A 165 -7.90 -4.62 -32.04
CA ILE A 165 -8.47 -5.94 -31.75
C ILE A 165 -9.47 -6.38 -32.81
N ASP A 166 -10.32 -5.48 -33.29
CA ASP A 166 -11.32 -5.80 -34.32
C ASP A 166 -10.68 -6.14 -35.68
N THR A 167 -9.43 -5.69 -35.93
CA THR A 167 -8.67 -6.00 -37.14
C THR A 167 -7.83 -7.29 -37.03
N MET A 168 -7.66 -7.84 -35.82
CA MET A 168 -6.83 -9.04 -35.60
C MET A 168 -7.51 -10.33 -36.04
N SER A 169 -6.77 -11.16 -36.79
CA SER A 169 -7.15 -12.55 -37.03
C SER A 169 -7.03 -13.40 -35.75
N MET A 170 -7.65 -14.56 -35.71
CA MET A 170 -7.49 -15.52 -34.60
C MET A 170 -6.02 -15.95 -34.43
N ALA A 171 -5.26 -16.04 -35.50
CA ALA A 171 -3.83 -16.38 -35.44
C ALA A 171 -3.03 -15.27 -34.74
N ASP A 172 -3.32 -14.00 -35.06
CA ASP A 172 -2.67 -12.84 -34.39
C ASP A 172 -3.02 -12.78 -32.91
N ARG A 173 -4.31 -12.99 -32.56
CA ARG A 173 -4.77 -13.06 -31.16
C ARG A 173 -4.01 -14.14 -30.39
N GLN A 174 -3.85 -15.33 -30.98
CA GLN A 174 -3.11 -16.42 -30.36
C GLN A 174 -1.61 -16.09 -30.17
N LEU A 175 -1.00 -15.38 -31.11
CA LEU A 175 0.38 -14.91 -30.96
C LEU A 175 0.52 -13.95 -29.75
N VAL A 176 -0.37 -12.97 -29.63
CA VAL A 176 -0.37 -12.04 -28.50
C VAL A 176 -0.66 -12.76 -27.18
N LEU A 177 -1.57 -13.73 -27.16
CA LEU A 177 -1.80 -14.53 -25.94
C LEU A 177 -0.57 -15.32 -25.51
N ARG A 178 0.21 -15.86 -26.45
CA ARG A 178 1.49 -16.52 -26.16
C ARG A 178 2.52 -15.51 -25.61
N GLU A 179 2.57 -14.32 -26.17
CA GLU A 179 3.43 -13.25 -25.68
C GLU A 179 3.06 -12.85 -24.24
N ILE A 180 1.77 -12.66 -23.95
CA ILE A 180 1.25 -12.39 -22.62
C ILE A 180 1.67 -13.50 -21.64
N ALA A 181 1.49 -14.75 -22.02
CA ALA A 181 1.89 -15.89 -21.20
C ALA A 181 3.40 -15.91 -20.90
N ALA A 182 4.23 -15.67 -21.91
CA ALA A 182 5.69 -15.58 -21.75
C ALA A 182 6.10 -14.43 -20.82
N LYS A 183 5.53 -13.24 -21.02
CA LYS A 183 5.77 -12.07 -20.14
C LYS A 183 5.34 -12.35 -18.69
N ASN A 184 4.19 -13.01 -18.50
CA ASN A 184 3.71 -13.38 -17.17
C ASN A 184 4.59 -14.44 -16.50
N ALA A 185 5.14 -15.40 -17.26
CA ALA A 185 6.10 -16.38 -16.73
C ALA A 185 7.36 -15.69 -16.20
N VAL A 186 7.93 -14.72 -16.95
CA VAL A 186 9.06 -13.92 -16.51
C VAL A 186 8.72 -13.10 -15.25
N LEU A 187 7.55 -12.49 -15.18
CA LEU A 187 7.11 -11.76 -14.00
C LEU A 187 6.98 -12.67 -12.77
N GLN A 188 6.45 -13.86 -12.97
CA GLN A 188 6.29 -14.84 -11.88
C GLN A 188 7.65 -15.33 -11.36
N GLU A 189 8.56 -15.67 -12.27
CA GLU A 189 9.94 -16.05 -11.89
C GLU A 189 10.62 -14.94 -11.09
N ARG A 190 10.54 -13.69 -11.58
CA ARG A 190 11.08 -12.52 -10.87
C ARG A 190 10.47 -12.35 -9.50
N ARG A 191 9.15 -12.51 -9.38
CA ARG A 191 8.43 -12.44 -8.08
C ARG A 191 8.89 -13.51 -7.12
N CYS A 192 9.00 -14.76 -7.57
CA CYS A 192 9.49 -15.87 -6.73
C CYS A 192 10.91 -15.59 -6.23
N ARG A 193 11.80 -15.08 -7.10
CA ARG A 193 13.16 -14.73 -6.75
C ARG A 193 13.24 -13.60 -5.71
N VAL A 194 12.52 -12.50 -5.94
CA VAL A 194 12.46 -11.38 -5.00
C VAL A 194 11.91 -11.82 -3.64
N ASN A 195 10.81 -12.56 -3.63
CA ASN A 195 10.21 -13.05 -2.39
C ASN A 195 11.14 -14.01 -1.63
N ALA A 196 11.88 -14.88 -2.34
CA ALA A 196 12.87 -15.75 -1.73
C ALA A 196 14.00 -14.94 -1.07
N TRP A 197 14.54 -13.93 -1.76
CA TRP A 197 15.57 -13.05 -1.21
C TRP A 197 15.10 -12.29 0.03
N VAL A 198 13.91 -11.71 -0.02
CA VAL A 198 13.34 -10.97 1.11
C VAL A 198 13.06 -11.91 2.30
N LYS A 199 12.56 -13.13 2.03
CA LYS A 199 12.32 -14.13 3.08
C LYS A 199 13.59 -14.60 3.77
N GLU A 200 14.69 -14.77 3.02
CA GLU A 200 15.96 -15.29 3.54
C GLU A 200 16.75 -14.23 4.31
N ALA A 201 16.84 -13.03 3.79
CA ALA A 201 17.75 -11.98 4.29
C ALA A 201 17.05 -10.72 4.81
N GLY A 202 15.74 -10.61 4.66
CA GLY A 202 15.02 -9.35 4.79
C GLY A 202 15.32 -8.39 3.65
N LEU A 203 14.66 -7.26 3.61
CA LEU A 203 14.92 -6.21 2.60
C LEU A 203 16.16 -5.40 2.99
N LYS A 204 17.34 -6.03 2.95
CA LYS A 204 18.62 -5.41 3.31
C LYS A 204 19.12 -4.46 2.23
N LEU A 205 19.43 -3.22 2.60
CA LEU A 205 19.89 -2.17 1.69
C LEU A 205 21.12 -2.58 0.84
N PRO A 206 22.17 -3.23 1.37
CA PRO A 206 23.31 -3.67 0.56
C PRO A 206 22.94 -4.71 -0.50
N LEU A 207 22.04 -5.65 -0.19
CA LEU A 207 21.55 -6.64 -1.15
C LEU A 207 20.61 -5.98 -2.16
N TYR A 208 19.69 -5.14 -1.71
CA TYR A 208 18.78 -4.37 -2.54
C TYR A 208 19.53 -3.59 -3.63
N ARG A 209 20.63 -2.93 -3.32
CA ARG A 209 21.44 -2.16 -4.26
C ARG A 209 22.06 -3.00 -5.38
N ASN A 210 22.24 -4.30 -5.15
CA ASN A 210 22.80 -5.23 -6.14
C ASN A 210 21.73 -5.83 -7.07
N TRP A 211 20.45 -5.60 -6.81
CA TRP A 211 19.37 -6.10 -7.66
C TRP A 211 19.17 -5.22 -8.89
N GLY A 212 18.52 -5.77 -9.92
CA GLY A 212 18.05 -4.99 -11.06
C GLY A 212 16.95 -4.01 -10.66
N GLU A 213 16.74 -2.95 -11.45
CA GLU A 213 15.72 -1.93 -11.15
C GLU A 213 14.33 -2.55 -10.92
N GLU A 214 13.94 -3.49 -11.78
CA GLU A 214 12.61 -4.10 -11.71
C GLU A 214 12.41 -4.94 -10.45
N GLU A 215 13.44 -5.66 -10.02
CA GLU A 215 13.42 -6.40 -8.75
C GLU A 215 13.34 -5.44 -7.56
N ARG A 216 14.09 -4.33 -7.59
CA ARG A 216 14.05 -3.31 -6.53
C ARG A 216 12.68 -2.66 -6.43
N LEU A 217 12.09 -2.24 -7.56
CA LEU A 217 10.76 -1.63 -7.58
C LEU A 217 9.67 -2.61 -7.15
N MET A 218 9.82 -3.90 -7.50
CA MET A 218 8.90 -4.94 -7.06
C MET A 218 8.98 -5.15 -5.54
N ALA A 219 10.19 -5.23 -4.97
CA ALA A 219 10.39 -5.37 -3.53
C ALA A 219 9.83 -4.18 -2.76
N LEU A 220 10.10 -2.95 -3.22
CA LEU A 220 9.52 -1.74 -2.62
C LEU A 220 8.00 -1.73 -2.68
N ARG A 221 7.42 -2.09 -3.81
CA ARG A 221 5.95 -2.18 -3.94
C ARG A 221 5.37 -3.15 -2.93
N ASN A 222 5.98 -4.33 -2.78
CA ASN A 222 5.52 -5.35 -1.83
C ASN A 222 5.64 -4.86 -0.39
N GLU A 223 6.75 -4.24 -0.03
CA GLU A 223 6.98 -3.67 1.31
C GLU A 223 5.96 -2.58 1.64
N LEU A 224 5.77 -1.61 0.73
CA LEU A 224 4.79 -0.55 0.92
C LEU A 224 3.35 -1.08 1.00
N ALA A 225 3.01 -2.06 0.15
CA ALA A 225 1.68 -2.68 0.14
C ALA A 225 1.37 -3.44 1.44
N ALA A 226 2.36 -4.06 2.08
CA ALA A 226 2.20 -4.69 3.39
C ALA A 226 1.78 -3.70 4.48
N HIS A 227 2.07 -2.41 4.29
CA HIS A 227 1.68 -1.30 5.17
C HIS A 227 0.49 -0.48 4.62
N GLY A 228 -0.25 -1.01 3.61
CA GLY A 228 -1.40 -0.33 3.01
C GLY A 228 -1.04 0.87 2.12
N ILE A 229 0.24 1.06 1.78
CA ILE A 229 0.72 2.20 1.01
C ILE A 229 0.85 1.83 -0.46
N THR A 230 0.20 2.59 -1.33
CA THR A 230 0.31 2.44 -2.78
C THR A 230 1.07 3.61 -3.40
N ARG A 231 1.97 3.35 -4.35
CA ARG A 231 2.72 4.36 -5.12
C ARG A 231 2.72 4.03 -6.60
N SER A 232 2.71 5.08 -7.42
CA SER A 232 2.93 4.96 -8.86
C SER A 232 4.36 4.45 -9.14
N ARG A 233 4.61 3.97 -10.38
CA ARG A 233 5.96 3.57 -10.81
C ARG A 233 6.96 4.71 -10.59
N ARG A 234 6.62 5.94 -10.97
CA ARG A 234 7.46 7.11 -10.77
C ARG A 234 7.76 7.35 -9.29
N GLY A 235 6.74 7.26 -8.41
CA GLY A 235 6.95 7.39 -6.98
C GLY A 235 7.85 6.30 -6.39
N LEU A 236 7.76 5.06 -6.90
CA LEU A 236 8.68 3.99 -6.51
C LEU A 236 10.12 4.27 -7.01
N GLN A 237 10.29 4.80 -8.23
CA GLN A 237 11.59 5.19 -8.76
C GLN A 237 12.23 6.35 -7.98
N GLU A 238 11.44 7.32 -7.52
CA GLU A 238 11.92 8.40 -6.66
C GLU A 238 12.44 7.86 -5.31
N ILE A 239 11.73 6.90 -4.69
CA ILE A 239 12.17 6.20 -3.48
C ILE A 239 13.46 5.39 -3.76
N ASP A 240 13.49 4.61 -4.83
CA ASP A 240 14.64 3.81 -5.26
C ASP A 240 15.90 4.67 -5.43
N ALA A 241 15.77 5.82 -6.10
CA ALA A 241 16.88 6.74 -6.31
C ALA A 241 17.48 7.27 -5.00
N VAL A 242 16.67 7.48 -3.96
CA VAL A 242 17.13 7.88 -2.64
C VAL A 242 17.85 6.73 -1.94
N LEU A 243 17.30 5.51 -1.98
CA LEU A 243 17.89 4.30 -1.38
C LEU A 243 19.24 3.93 -2.02
N LEU A 244 19.42 4.19 -3.32
CA LEU A 244 20.67 3.95 -4.01
C LEU A 244 21.78 4.90 -3.58
N ARG A 245 21.45 6.11 -3.11
CA ARG A 245 22.40 7.18 -2.81
C ARG A 245 22.69 7.38 -1.31
N HIS A 246 21.76 6.99 -0.44
CA HIS A 246 21.84 7.30 0.99
C HIS A 246 21.74 6.03 1.83
N ASP A 247 22.64 5.92 2.82
CA ASP A 247 22.66 4.80 3.77
C ASP A 247 21.67 4.96 4.92
N ASP A 248 21.29 6.20 5.22
CA ASP A 248 20.36 6.57 6.30
C ASP A 248 19.27 7.52 5.75
N PRO A 249 18.39 6.99 4.86
CA PRO A 249 17.29 7.77 4.30
C PRO A 249 16.18 7.97 5.33
N LEU A 250 15.45 9.08 5.18
CA LEU A 250 14.17 9.31 5.86
C LEU A 250 13.20 9.84 4.79
N ILE A 251 12.35 8.96 4.26
CA ILE A 251 11.47 9.25 3.13
C ILE A 251 10.02 9.30 3.62
N PRO A 252 9.36 10.49 3.60
CA PRO A 252 7.98 10.63 4.03
C PRO A 252 7.01 9.84 3.13
N LEU A 253 6.06 9.14 3.74
CA LEU A 253 5.04 8.34 3.06
C LEU A 253 3.59 8.70 3.47
N GLY A 254 3.38 9.88 4.01
CA GLY A 254 2.15 10.33 4.67
C GLY A 254 2.33 10.21 6.19
N ASP A 255 1.50 9.40 6.84
CA ASP A 255 1.60 9.14 8.29
C ASP A 255 2.72 8.15 8.64
N ALA A 256 3.44 7.65 7.64
CA ALA A 256 4.57 6.75 7.79
C ALA A 256 5.84 7.34 7.15
N VAL A 257 6.97 6.73 7.46
CA VAL A 257 8.28 7.03 6.86
C VAL A 257 8.97 5.74 6.45
N LEU A 258 9.65 5.76 5.30
CA LEU A 258 10.57 4.69 4.93
C LEU A 258 11.98 5.09 5.37
N THR A 259 12.63 4.20 6.09
CA THR A 259 13.97 4.39 6.65
C THR A 259 14.80 3.12 6.55
N VAL A 260 16.06 3.18 6.99
CA VAL A 260 16.94 2.01 7.07
C VAL A 260 17.45 1.86 8.51
N HIS A 261 17.21 0.69 9.10
CA HIS A 261 17.70 0.33 10.42
C HIS A 261 18.42 -1.02 10.37
N ASP A 262 19.61 -1.10 10.93
CA ASP A 262 20.46 -2.29 10.88
C ASP A 262 20.58 -2.88 9.46
N SER A 263 20.72 -1.97 8.50
CA SER A 263 20.75 -2.27 7.06
C SER A 263 19.40 -2.75 6.47
N LEU A 264 18.32 -2.89 7.23
CA LEU A 264 17.00 -3.25 6.75
C LEU A 264 16.24 -2.00 6.30
N ILE A 265 15.69 -2.04 5.12
CA ILE A 265 14.70 -1.07 4.64
C ILE A 265 13.37 -1.40 5.31
N CYS A 266 12.79 -0.47 6.03
CA CYS A 266 11.55 -0.65 6.77
C CYS A 266 10.64 0.58 6.68
N VAL A 267 9.34 0.32 6.78
CA VAL A 267 8.31 1.35 6.90
C VAL A 267 7.92 1.46 8.37
N MET A 268 8.03 2.67 8.92
CA MET A 268 7.76 2.99 10.31
C MET A 268 6.69 4.08 10.40
N GLU A 269 5.95 4.13 11.49
CA GLU A 269 5.08 5.28 11.77
C GLU A 269 5.93 6.55 11.92
N THR A 270 5.41 7.68 11.46
CA THR A 270 6.07 8.97 11.67
C THR A 270 6.05 9.27 13.18
N PRO A 271 7.23 9.41 13.83
CA PRO A 271 7.25 9.62 15.26
C PRO A 271 6.79 11.03 15.61
N GLU A 272 5.86 11.12 16.56
CA GLU A 272 5.41 12.40 17.06
C GLU A 272 6.40 12.96 18.11
N PRO A 273 6.71 14.26 18.07
CA PRO A 273 7.46 14.91 19.14
C PRO A 273 6.74 14.81 20.48
N TYR A 274 7.47 14.56 21.53
CA TYR A 274 6.91 14.44 22.87
C TYR A 274 7.58 15.42 23.86
N ALA A 275 6.90 15.71 24.97
CA ALA A 275 7.45 16.40 26.12
C ALA A 275 6.73 15.92 27.39
N VAL A 276 7.48 15.32 28.30
CA VAL A 276 6.99 14.81 29.58
C VAL A 276 7.61 15.63 30.69
N THR A 277 6.79 16.34 31.46
CA THR A 277 7.24 17.18 32.59
C THR A 277 7.11 16.42 33.90
N VAL A 278 8.20 16.43 34.67
CA VAL A 278 8.34 15.77 35.97
C VAL A 278 8.56 16.84 37.04
N LYS A 279 7.67 16.89 38.02
CA LYS A 279 7.64 17.96 39.00
C LYS A 279 8.58 17.73 40.19
N ASN A 280 8.89 16.49 40.52
CA ASN A 280 9.68 16.09 41.66
C ASN A 280 10.32 14.70 41.46
N PRO A 281 11.29 14.29 42.27
CA PRO A 281 11.97 12.99 42.15
C PRO A 281 11.06 11.77 42.26
N GLU A 282 9.96 11.84 43.01
CA GLU A 282 9.04 10.72 43.21
C GLU A 282 8.32 10.34 41.90
N GLN A 283 8.07 11.32 41.04
CA GLN A 283 7.44 11.11 39.75
C GLN A 283 8.33 10.45 38.70
N LEU A 284 9.65 10.49 38.88
CA LEU A 284 10.60 9.89 37.91
C LEU A 284 10.37 8.41 37.72
N GLN A 285 10.08 7.66 38.78
CA GLN A 285 9.90 6.22 38.73
C GLN A 285 8.55 5.79 38.11
N ALA A 286 7.60 6.72 38.02
CA ALA A 286 6.26 6.46 37.50
C ALA A 286 6.16 6.72 35.98
N ILE A 287 7.20 7.24 35.33
CA ILE A 287 7.17 7.57 33.91
C ILE A 287 7.35 6.32 33.08
N SER A 288 6.35 6.05 32.24
CA SER A 288 6.42 5.05 31.18
C SER A 288 6.37 5.76 29.82
N SER A 289 7.32 5.48 28.96
CA SER A 289 7.40 5.98 27.59
C SER A 289 7.83 4.86 26.65
N SER A 290 7.36 4.93 25.39
CA SER A 290 7.85 4.07 24.31
C SER A 290 9.26 4.46 23.82
N ASP A 291 9.71 5.67 24.15
CA ASP A 291 10.92 6.27 23.58
C ASP A 291 12.11 6.25 24.51
N PHE A 292 11.84 6.24 25.81
CA PHE A 292 12.91 6.27 26.82
C PHE A 292 12.47 5.56 28.12
N ARG A 293 13.45 5.16 28.89
CA ARG A 293 13.29 4.63 30.24
C ARG A 293 14.18 5.39 31.22
N ILE A 294 13.67 5.66 32.41
CA ILE A 294 14.42 6.26 33.52
C ILE A 294 14.75 5.16 34.51
N GLU A 295 16.01 5.10 34.93
CA GLU A 295 16.53 4.12 35.87
C GLU A 295 17.30 4.78 37.00
N ALA A 296 17.63 4.04 38.06
CA ALA A 296 18.53 4.50 39.11
C ALA A 296 19.86 4.98 38.51
N GLY A 297 20.42 6.00 39.07
CA GLY A 297 21.64 6.63 38.56
C GLY A 297 22.85 5.69 38.62
N VAL A 298 23.42 5.39 37.45
CA VAL A 298 24.70 4.69 37.29
C VAL A 298 25.65 5.64 36.55
N PRO A 299 26.87 5.90 37.10
CA PRO A 299 27.79 6.82 36.43
C PRO A 299 28.06 6.47 34.98
N GLY A 300 27.90 7.44 34.07
CA GLY A 300 28.07 7.24 32.63
C GLY A 300 27.45 8.34 31.79
N VAL A 301 27.50 8.16 30.49
CA VAL A 301 27.00 9.15 29.50
C VAL A 301 25.48 9.30 29.46
N ASN A 302 24.76 8.45 30.19
CA ASN A 302 23.31 8.49 30.28
C ASN A 302 22.82 9.05 31.62
N ALA A 303 23.73 9.44 32.51
CA ALA A 303 23.42 9.82 33.88
C ALA A 303 23.53 11.33 34.11
N VAL A 304 22.73 11.80 35.04
CA VAL A 304 22.68 13.21 35.46
C VAL A 304 22.44 13.32 36.96
N THR A 305 23.04 14.33 37.59
CA THR A 305 22.78 14.73 38.97
C THR A 305 21.93 15.98 38.93
N VAL A 306 20.84 16.01 39.67
CA VAL A 306 19.96 17.18 39.75
C VAL A 306 19.83 17.66 41.21
N THR A 307 19.57 18.93 41.37
CA THR A 307 19.33 19.62 42.63
C THR A 307 17.87 20.08 42.71
N ASP A 308 17.44 20.57 43.87
CA ASP A 308 16.08 21.08 44.03
C ASP A 308 15.80 22.29 43.14
N ASP A 309 16.82 23.05 42.74
CA ASP A 309 16.72 24.22 41.86
C ASP A 309 16.49 23.86 40.36
N ASP A 310 16.62 22.60 39.99
CA ASP A 310 16.42 22.15 38.60
C ASP A 310 14.99 21.76 38.25
N TRP A 311 14.17 21.53 39.27
CA TRP A 311 12.78 21.11 39.08
C TRP A 311 11.86 22.28 38.69
N PRO A 312 10.83 22.04 37.84
CA PRO A 312 10.50 20.77 37.19
C PRO A 312 11.45 20.43 36.03
N LEU A 313 11.67 19.14 35.80
CA LEU A 313 12.38 18.63 34.64
C LEU A 313 11.45 18.33 33.49
N THR A 314 11.94 18.48 32.26
CA THR A 314 11.21 18.05 31.08
C THR A 314 12.08 17.11 30.26
N VAL A 315 11.54 15.88 29.99
CA VAL A 315 12.15 14.95 29.03
C VAL A 315 11.39 15.10 27.72
N ARG A 316 12.06 15.50 26.66
CA ARG A 316 11.42 15.82 25.38
C ARG A 316 12.23 15.38 24.17
N SER A 317 11.57 15.34 23.03
CA SER A 317 12.24 15.23 21.72
C SER A 317 13.16 16.43 21.48
N PRO A 318 14.23 16.28 20.68
CA PRO A 318 15.14 17.37 20.35
C PRO A 318 14.42 18.46 19.55
N LYS A 319 14.95 19.68 19.65
CA LYS A 319 14.51 20.83 18.86
C LYS A 319 15.67 21.39 18.05
N ASP A 320 15.36 22.06 16.96
CA ASP A 320 16.38 22.77 16.19
C ASP A 320 17.08 23.82 17.06
N GLY A 321 18.40 23.84 16.95
CA GLY A 321 19.23 24.76 17.75
C GLY A 321 19.59 24.26 19.14
N ASP A 322 19.13 23.09 19.60
CA ASP A 322 19.49 22.51 20.90
C ASP A 322 21.00 22.39 21.08
N LYS A 323 21.49 22.92 22.22
CA LYS A 323 22.90 22.89 22.61
C LYS A 323 23.03 22.56 24.10
N ILE A 324 23.99 21.71 24.43
CA ILE A 324 24.33 21.36 25.81
C ILE A 324 25.66 22.04 26.22
N ALA A 325 25.73 22.57 27.44
CA ALA A 325 26.91 23.19 27.96
C ALA A 325 27.95 22.14 28.42
N MET A 326 29.08 22.08 27.75
CA MET A 326 30.18 21.16 28.06
C MET A 326 31.36 21.90 28.71
N ARG A 327 32.33 21.15 29.19
CA ARG A 327 33.52 21.72 29.87
C ARG A 327 34.25 22.76 29.02
N PHE A 328 34.28 22.60 27.70
CA PHE A 328 35.01 23.49 26.77
C PHE A 328 34.03 24.18 25.76
N GLY A 329 32.91 24.67 26.25
CA GLY A 329 31.93 25.40 25.45
C GLY A 329 30.61 24.66 25.28
N HIS A 330 29.87 24.98 24.20
CA HIS A 330 28.58 24.35 23.93
C HIS A 330 28.70 23.37 22.78
N LYS A 331 28.07 22.20 22.90
CA LYS A 331 27.97 21.21 21.83
C LYS A 331 26.55 21.17 21.28
N SER A 332 26.43 21.26 19.96
CA SER A 332 25.13 21.06 19.27
C SER A 332 24.67 19.60 19.38
N VAL A 333 23.43 19.40 19.81
CA VAL A 333 22.80 18.08 19.88
C VAL A 333 22.71 17.46 18.48
N HIS A 334 22.35 18.26 17.47
CA HIS A 334 22.32 17.80 16.09
C HIS A 334 23.69 17.33 15.58
N ARG A 335 24.77 18.08 15.91
CA ARG A 335 26.13 17.68 15.53
C ARG A 335 26.58 16.40 16.24
N PHE A 336 26.17 16.20 17.49
CA PHE A 336 26.39 14.94 18.20
C PHE A 336 25.75 13.74 17.46
N PHE A 337 24.51 13.87 17.01
CA PHE A 337 23.85 12.80 16.27
C PHE A 337 24.61 12.41 15.00
N ILE A 338 25.14 13.40 14.27
CA ILE A 338 25.96 13.16 13.08
C ILE A 338 27.26 12.45 13.44
N ASP A 339 27.99 12.97 14.43
CA ASP A 339 29.29 12.45 14.86
C ASP A 339 29.19 10.99 15.35
N ARG A 340 28.07 10.63 15.98
CA ARG A 340 27.77 9.29 16.48
C ARG A 340 27.03 8.40 15.49
N LYS A 341 26.76 8.90 14.29
CA LYS A 341 26.00 8.18 13.26
C LYS A 341 24.64 7.67 13.76
N ILE A 342 23.97 8.43 14.65
CA ILE A 342 22.63 8.11 15.10
C ILE A 342 21.70 8.13 13.88
N PRO A 343 20.88 7.09 13.62
CA PRO A 343 19.94 7.06 12.51
C PRO A 343 18.96 8.24 12.53
N ARG A 344 18.64 8.80 11.37
CA ARG A 344 17.77 9.98 11.27
C ARG A 344 16.43 9.81 11.95
N TYR A 345 15.86 8.61 11.86
CA TYR A 345 14.60 8.28 12.52
C TYR A 345 14.72 8.41 14.05
N ASP A 346 15.77 7.86 14.65
CA ASP A 346 16.00 7.92 16.09
C ASP A 346 16.22 9.35 16.59
N ARG A 347 16.85 10.21 15.76
CA ARG A 347 17.07 11.62 16.12
C ARG A 347 15.77 12.37 16.40
N MET A 348 14.67 11.98 15.75
CA MET A 348 13.37 12.66 15.89
C MET A 348 12.78 12.49 17.29
N VAL A 349 13.11 11.41 17.97
CA VAL A 349 12.55 11.04 19.28
C VAL A 349 13.62 10.85 20.37
N TRP A 350 14.87 11.21 20.08
CA TRP A 350 15.95 11.05 21.06
C TRP A 350 15.67 11.84 22.33
N PRO A 351 15.73 11.27 23.55
CA PRO A 351 15.40 11.99 24.76
C PRO A 351 16.43 13.10 25.04
N VAL A 352 15.94 14.27 25.39
CA VAL A 352 16.72 15.42 25.87
C VAL A 352 16.12 15.87 27.19
N VAL A 353 16.90 15.91 28.25
CA VAL A 353 16.46 16.35 29.58
C VAL A 353 16.76 17.82 29.76
N VAL A 354 15.74 18.57 30.13
CA VAL A 354 15.81 20.05 30.30
C VAL A 354 15.34 20.41 31.69
N ASN A 355 16.03 21.34 32.36
CA ASN A 355 15.68 21.85 33.68
C ASN A 355 14.62 22.98 33.62
N CYS A 356 14.23 23.50 34.76
CA CYS A 356 13.23 24.59 34.88
C CYS A 356 13.66 25.88 34.19
N ARG A 357 14.97 26.10 33.98
CA ARG A 357 15.53 27.24 33.26
C ARG A 357 15.62 27.04 31.76
N ASN A 358 15.06 25.96 31.26
CA ASN A 358 15.10 25.54 29.85
C ASN A 358 16.53 25.24 29.34
N GLU A 359 17.44 24.84 30.25
CA GLU A 359 18.79 24.43 29.93
C GLU A 359 18.85 22.92 29.73
N ILE A 360 19.52 22.44 28.68
CA ILE A 360 19.73 21.02 28.48
C ILE A 360 20.78 20.51 29.43
N ILE A 361 20.37 19.65 30.36
CA ILE A 361 21.21 19.08 31.39
C ILE A 361 21.70 17.67 31.08
N LEU A 362 21.00 16.91 30.20
CA LEU A 362 21.40 15.58 29.75
C LEU A 362 20.93 15.32 28.32
N VAL A 363 21.84 14.77 27.53
CA VAL A 363 21.54 14.09 26.27
C VAL A 363 22.10 12.66 26.35
N PRO A 364 21.30 11.62 26.50
CA PRO A 364 21.79 10.24 26.58
C PRO A 364 22.75 9.90 25.44
N GLY A 365 23.83 9.20 25.75
CA GLY A 365 24.89 8.87 24.79
C GLY A 365 25.91 10.00 24.57
N LEU A 366 25.57 11.26 24.87
CA LEU A 366 26.50 12.40 24.88
C LEU A 366 27.03 12.66 26.29
N GLY A 367 26.14 12.64 27.28
CA GLY A 367 26.42 12.95 28.67
C GLY A 367 25.60 14.10 29.21
N CYS A 368 25.84 14.44 30.49
CA CYS A 368 25.28 15.62 31.15
C CYS A 368 26.11 16.88 30.87
N ASP A 369 25.55 18.03 31.17
CA ASP A 369 26.24 19.28 31.12
C ASP A 369 27.31 19.37 32.24
N LYS A 370 28.12 20.42 32.18
CA LYS A 370 29.26 20.63 33.14
C LYS A 370 28.83 20.82 34.58
N GLY A 371 27.60 21.26 34.84
CA GLY A 371 27.07 21.57 36.18
C GLY A 371 26.40 20.35 36.85
N HIS A 372 26.02 19.33 36.08
CA HIS A 372 25.20 18.22 36.55
C HIS A 372 25.95 16.88 36.57
N TYR A 373 27.27 16.90 36.50
CA TYR A 373 28.11 15.71 36.58
C TYR A 373 28.45 15.36 38.04
N SER A 374 28.27 14.07 38.39
CA SER A 374 28.68 13.51 39.68
C SER A 374 29.06 12.05 39.54
N ILE A 375 29.84 11.53 40.49
CA ILE A 375 30.14 10.11 40.64
C ILE A 375 28.95 9.34 41.26
N CYS A 376 27.97 10.06 41.85
CA CYS A 376 26.74 9.51 42.41
C CYS A 376 25.56 10.23 41.73
N PRO A 377 25.22 9.88 40.49
CA PRO A 377 24.15 10.54 39.75
C PRO A 377 22.77 10.24 40.34
N SER A 378 21.84 11.18 40.19
CA SER A 378 20.47 11.04 40.67
C SER A 378 19.69 10.00 39.88
N PHE A 379 19.83 10.00 38.56
CA PHE A 379 19.15 9.02 37.65
C PHE A 379 19.89 8.91 36.31
N SER A 380 19.50 7.89 35.55
CA SER A 380 19.94 7.67 34.17
C SER A 380 18.75 7.64 33.25
N VAL A 381 18.88 8.10 31.99
CA VAL A 381 17.91 8.05 30.95
C VAL A 381 18.45 7.18 29.81
N LEU A 382 17.72 6.13 29.45
CA LEU A 382 18.05 5.24 28.36
C LEU A 382 17.07 5.46 27.21
N GLN A 383 17.58 5.66 26.01
CA GLN A 383 16.76 5.67 24.81
C GLN A 383 16.29 4.25 24.53
N LEU A 384 15.01 4.07 24.15
CA LEU A 384 14.44 2.81 23.70
C LEU A 384 14.35 2.81 22.18
N SER A 385 14.77 1.71 21.57
CA SER A 385 14.60 1.52 20.13
C SER A 385 13.14 1.20 19.80
N ARG A 386 12.56 1.92 18.85
CA ARG A 386 11.21 1.68 18.35
C ARG A 386 11.12 0.59 17.27
N TYR A 387 12.25 0.00 16.91
CA TYR A 387 12.30 -0.96 15.82
C TYR A 387 11.78 -2.33 16.26
N ASN A 388 10.51 -2.60 15.97
CA ASN A 388 9.95 -3.94 15.92
C ASN A 388 9.89 -4.39 14.45
N CYS A 389 11.06 -4.61 13.84
CA CYS A 389 11.12 -5.32 12.56
C CYS A 389 10.74 -6.79 12.81
N ARG A 390 9.46 -7.14 12.57
CA ARG A 390 8.99 -8.53 12.54
C ARG A 390 9.22 -9.11 11.16
#